data_d191d631b5b3ccf9a700eb777d57bdda
#
_entry.id   d191d631b5b3ccf9a700eb777d57bdda
#
_cell.length_a   1.000
_cell.length_b   1.000
_cell.length_c   1.000
_cell.angle_alpha   90.00
_cell.angle_beta   90.00
_cell.angle_gamma   90.00
#
_symmetry.space_group_name_H-M   'P 1'
#
loop_
_entity.id
_entity.type
_entity.pdbx_description
1 polymer ?
#
loop_
_entity_poly.entity_id
_entity_poly.type
_entity_poly.pdbx_seq_one_letter_code
_entity_poly.pdbx_strand_id
1 'polypeptide(L)'
;MRNAGFEEAQGGIKIAGRNVNHLIYADDTTLMAESEEELKSLLMTVKEESEKVGLKLNIQKTKIMASGPITSWQIDGETLKTVSDFIFWGSKITADGDCSHEIKRRLLLGRKVMTSLDGIFKSRDITLPTKIRLVKAMVFPVVMYEFESWTVKKAEHRKIDGFEL
;
A
#
# COMPACT_ATOMS: atom_id res chain seq x y z
N MET A 1 18.71 -4.12 -11.56
CA MET A 1 18.95 -5.34 -10.77
C MET A 1 18.14 -6.50 -11.38
N ARG A 2 18.68 -7.16 -12.37
CA ARG A 2 18.13 -8.42 -12.90
C ARG A 2 18.94 -9.54 -12.28
N ASN A 3 18.26 -10.50 -11.62
CA ASN A 3 18.82 -11.75 -11.10
C ASN A 3 19.91 -11.64 -10.03
N ALA A 4 19.59 -11.10 -8.85
CA ALA A 4 20.29 -11.48 -7.65
C ALA A 4 19.57 -12.71 -7.09
N GLY A 5 20.10 -13.93 -7.36
CA GLY A 5 19.93 -15.21 -6.63
C GLY A 5 18.62 -15.59 -5.90
N PHE A 6 17.51 -14.88 -6.11
CA PHE A 6 16.25 -15.10 -5.40
C PHE A 6 15.35 -16.17 -6.04
N GLU A 7 15.79 -16.79 -7.15
CA GLU A 7 14.92 -17.72 -7.91
C GLU A 7 14.67 -19.07 -7.24
N GLU A 8 15.37 -19.42 -6.14
CA GLU A 8 15.20 -20.72 -5.46
C GLU A 8 14.89 -20.62 -3.95
N ALA A 9 14.54 -19.47 -3.41
CA ALA A 9 14.07 -19.41 -2.03
C ALA A 9 12.70 -20.13 -1.97
N GLN A 10 12.66 -21.30 -1.33
CA GLN A 10 11.47 -22.16 -1.15
C GLN A 10 10.37 -21.52 -0.29
N GLY A 11 10.46 -20.25 0.04
CA GLY A 11 9.56 -19.48 0.88
C GLY A 11 8.71 -18.48 0.11
N GLY A 12 7.67 -17.94 0.74
CA GLY A 12 6.78 -16.93 0.20
C GLY A 12 5.31 -17.30 0.27
N ILE A 13 4.47 -16.40 -0.20
CA ILE A 13 3.01 -16.57 -0.24
C ILE A 13 2.59 -17.07 -1.63
N LYS A 14 1.69 -18.06 -1.69
CA LYS A 14 1.15 -18.57 -2.95
C LYS A 14 0.05 -17.63 -3.46
N ILE A 15 0.31 -16.97 -4.59
CA ILE A 15 -0.67 -16.13 -5.29
C ILE A 15 -0.89 -16.69 -6.70
N ALA A 16 -2.13 -17.09 -7.01
CA ALA A 16 -2.49 -17.67 -8.31
C ALA A 16 -1.57 -18.84 -8.76
N GLY A 17 -1.16 -19.68 -7.80
CA GLY A 17 -0.30 -20.84 -8.04
C GLY A 17 1.20 -20.53 -8.18
N ARG A 18 1.59 -19.26 -8.05
CA ARG A 18 2.99 -18.83 -8.05
C ARG A 18 3.44 -18.48 -6.64
N ASN A 19 4.66 -18.84 -6.30
CA ASN A 19 5.25 -18.44 -5.03
C ASN A 19 5.82 -17.02 -5.16
N VAL A 20 5.36 -16.10 -4.31
CA VAL A 20 5.81 -14.69 -4.29
C VAL A 20 6.38 -14.42 -2.90
N ASN A 21 7.68 -14.19 -2.82
CA ASN A 21 8.39 -13.91 -1.58
C ASN A 21 8.87 -12.46 -1.48
N HIS A 22 8.92 -11.73 -2.59
CA HIS A 22 9.30 -10.32 -2.59
C HIS A 22 8.64 -9.54 -3.72
N LEU A 23 8.45 -8.24 -3.48
CA LEU A 23 8.09 -7.23 -4.48
C LEU A 23 9.08 -6.09 -4.39
N ILE A 24 9.66 -5.69 -5.51
CA ILE A 24 10.66 -4.62 -5.57
C ILE A 24 10.14 -3.51 -6.48
N TYR A 25 10.17 -2.28 -5.95
CA TYR A 25 9.87 -1.07 -6.71
C TYR A 25 10.87 0.02 -6.36
N ALA A 26 11.74 0.35 -7.29
CA ALA A 26 12.86 1.27 -7.10
C ALA A 26 13.75 0.84 -5.91
N ASP A 27 13.74 1.61 -4.83
CA ASP A 27 14.44 1.36 -3.56
C ASP A 27 13.57 0.68 -2.49
N ASP A 28 12.25 0.60 -2.72
CA ASP A 28 11.33 -0.08 -1.80
C ASP A 28 11.27 -1.59 -2.10
N THR A 29 11.51 -2.39 -1.07
CA THR A 29 11.41 -3.87 -1.13
C THR A 29 10.39 -4.34 -0.10
N THR A 30 9.41 -5.12 -0.55
CA THR A 30 8.45 -5.81 0.33
C THR A 30 8.78 -7.29 0.33
N LEU A 31 8.95 -7.87 1.51
CA LEU A 31 9.14 -9.30 1.71
C LEU A 31 7.86 -9.92 2.24
N MET A 32 7.54 -11.11 1.78
CA MET A 32 6.33 -11.84 2.16
C MET A 32 6.69 -13.29 2.50
N ALA A 33 6.16 -13.80 3.61
CA ALA A 33 6.34 -15.16 4.06
C ALA A 33 5.12 -15.65 4.84
N GLU A 34 4.96 -16.97 4.95
CA GLU A 34 3.90 -17.60 5.73
C GLU A 34 4.27 -17.74 7.20
N SER A 35 5.58 -17.70 7.56
CA SER A 35 6.07 -17.79 8.93
C SER A 35 7.03 -16.66 9.31
N GLU A 36 7.17 -16.42 10.62
CA GLU A 36 8.09 -15.43 11.17
C GLU A 36 9.55 -15.78 10.87
N GLU A 37 9.91 -17.05 11.00
CA GLU A 37 11.28 -17.57 10.78
C GLU A 37 11.68 -17.38 9.33
N GLU A 38 10.77 -17.69 8.41
CA GLU A 38 10.99 -17.53 6.98
C GLU A 38 11.18 -16.06 6.62
N LEU A 39 10.30 -15.17 7.11
CA LEU A 39 10.40 -13.73 6.87
C LEU A 39 11.74 -13.17 7.40
N LYS A 40 12.18 -13.64 8.57
CA LYS A 40 13.46 -13.24 9.15
C LYS A 40 14.63 -13.69 8.30
N SER A 41 14.60 -14.93 7.80
CA SER A 41 15.61 -15.47 6.90
C SER A 41 15.71 -14.66 5.61
N LEU A 42 14.55 -14.36 4.97
CA LEU A 42 14.50 -13.53 3.77
C LEU A 42 15.07 -12.12 4.02
N LEU A 43 14.72 -11.50 5.15
CA LEU A 43 15.21 -10.17 5.49
C LEU A 43 16.72 -10.15 5.69
N MET A 44 17.29 -11.16 6.34
CA MET A 44 18.73 -11.27 6.53
C MET A 44 19.45 -11.49 5.20
N THR A 45 18.91 -12.33 4.32
CA THR A 45 19.46 -12.53 2.98
C THR A 45 19.45 -11.21 2.16
N VAL A 46 18.35 -10.47 2.19
CA VAL A 46 18.28 -9.15 1.50
C VAL A 46 19.28 -8.17 2.07
N LYS A 47 19.44 -8.13 3.40
CA LYS A 47 20.43 -7.29 4.07
C LYS A 47 21.85 -7.62 3.60
N GLU A 48 22.24 -8.89 3.65
CA GLU A 48 23.58 -9.34 3.24
C GLU A 48 23.88 -9.05 1.75
N GLU A 49 22.93 -9.33 0.86
CA GLU A 49 23.08 -9.07 -0.57
C GLU A 49 23.15 -7.57 -0.87
N SER A 50 22.39 -6.76 -0.15
CA SER A 50 22.42 -5.30 -0.28
C SER A 50 23.76 -4.72 0.19
N GLU A 51 24.31 -5.23 1.28
CA GLU A 51 25.62 -4.79 1.81
C GLU A 51 26.76 -5.09 0.86
N LYS A 52 26.72 -6.22 0.13
CA LYS A 52 27.74 -6.56 -0.91
C LYS A 52 27.83 -5.53 -2.02
N VAL A 53 26.73 -4.83 -2.33
CA VAL A 53 26.68 -3.76 -3.33
C VAL A 53 26.74 -2.36 -2.74
N GLY A 54 27.07 -2.25 -1.43
CA GLY A 54 27.23 -0.97 -0.73
C GLY A 54 25.92 -0.29 -0.31
N LEU A 55 24.78 -1.01 -0.38
CA LEU A 55 23.50 -0.52 0.10
C LEU A 55 23.27 -0.94 1.55
N LYS A 56 22.67 -0.07 2.35
CA LYS A 56 22.33 -0.36 3.74
C LYS A 56 20.82 -0.35 3.94
N LEU A 57 20.33 -1.35 4.69
CA LEU A 57 18.94 -1.41 5.11
C LEU A 57 18.63 -0.22 6.05
N ASN A 58 17.57 0.51 5.75
CA ASN A 58 17.11 1.59 6.62
C ASN A 58 16.14 1.00 7.67
N ILE A 59 16.67 0.63 8.84
CA ILE A 59 15.92 -0.02 9.91
C ILE A 59 14.77 0.85 10.41
N GLN A 60 14.96 2.17 10.51
CA GLN A 60 13.92 3.08 10.99
C GLN A 60 12.71 3.19 10.04
N LYS A 61 12.93 3.02 8.72
CA LYS A 61 11.87 2.98 7.72
C LYS A 61 11.29 1.58 7.54
N THR A 62 12.05 0.54 7.86
CA THR A 62 11.60 -0.85 7.74
C THR A 62 10.54 -1.14 8.79
N LYS A 63 9.44 -1.76 8.37
CA LYS A 63 8.30 -2.10 9.21
C LYS A 63 7.90 -3.56 8.99
N ILE A 64 7.42 -4.18 10.05
CA ILE A 64 6.88 -5.54 10.00
C ILE A 64 5.37 -5.45 10.24
N MET A 65 4.61 -6.17 9.43
CA MET A 65 3.18 -6.35 9.60
C MET A 65 2.84 -7.84 9.52
N ALA A 66 2.04 -8.32 10.46
CA ALA A 66 1.58 -9.70 10.48
C ALA A 66 0.09 -9.76 10.84
N SER A 67 -0.59 -10.81 10.38
CA SER A 67 -2.00 -11.09 10.72
C SER A 67 -2.19 -11.69 12.12
N GLY A 68 -1.09 -12.05 12.80
CA GLY A 68 -1.06 -12.62 14.15
C GLY A 68 -0.03 -11.93 15.04
N PRO A 69 0.12 -12.41 16.28
CA PRO A 69 1.15 -11.91 17.18
C PRO A 69 2.55 -12.21 16.61
N ILE A 70 3.42 -11.22 16.64
CA ILE A 70 4.80 -11.33 16.17
C ILE A 70 5.75 -10.88 17.28
N THR A 71 6.90 -11.53 17.37
CA THR A 71 7.94 -11.14 18.33
C THR A 71 8.63 -9.85 17.88
N SER A 72 9.23 -9.12 18.81
CA SER A 72 10.05 -7.95 18.46
C SER A 72 11.38 -8.42 17.88
N TRP A 73 11.73 -7.86 16.71
CA TRP A 73 13.01 -8.18 16.05
C TRP A 73 14.02 -7.08 16.25
N GLN A 74 15.27 -7.49 16.41
CA GLN A 74 16.40 -6.57 16.43
C GLN A 74 17.36 -6.91 15.31
N ILE A 75 17.81 -5.88 14.60
CA ILE A 75 18.86 -5.96 13.58
C ILE A 75 19.89 -4.89 13.92
N ASP A 76 21.15 -5.29 14.02
CA ASP A 76 22.27 -4.39 14.35
C ASP A 76 22.04 -3.57 15.64
N GLY A 77 21.34 -4.17 16.63
CA GLY A 77 21.02 -3.49 17.90
C GLY A 77 19.81 -2.57 17.85
N GLU A 78 19.19 -2.34 16.69
CA GLU A 78 17.98 -1.55 16.53
C GLU A 78 16.74 -2.44 16.44
N THR A 79 15.65 -2.03 17.08
CA THR A 79 14.39 -2.78 17.06
C THR A 79 13.55 -2.39 15.84
N LEU A 80 13.13 -3.38 15.06
CA LEU A 80 12.20 -3.19 13.95
C LEU A 80 10.79 -2.87 14.48
N LYS A 81 10.17 -1.90 13.86
CA LYS A 81 8.83 -1.46 14.25
C LYS A 81 7.75 -2.40 13.68
N THR A 82 7.00 -3.04 14.57
CA THR A 82 5.77 -3.76 14.20
C THR A 82 4.62 -2.78 14.10
N VAL A 83 3.82 -2.90 13.04
CA VAL A 83 2.68 -2.03 12.75
C VAL A 83 1.45 -2.84 12.36
N SER A 84 0.26 -2.33 12.69
CA SER A 84 -1.02 -2.91 12.27
C SER A 84 -1.47 -2.43 10.89
N ASP A 85 -0.91 -1.33 10.44
CA ASP A 85 -1.18 -0.75 9.13
C ASP A 85 -0.01 0.10 8.64
N PHE A 86 0.12 0.27 7.35
CA PHE A 86 1.05 1.21 6.74
C PHE A 86 0.57 1.65 5.34
N ILE A 87 1.17 2.72 4.83
CA ILE A 87 0.90 3.17 3.46
C ILE A 87 1.94 2.55 2.54
N PHE A 88 1.46 1.75 1.61
CA PHE A 88 2.25 1.09 0.57
C PHE A 88 1.80 1.60 -0.79
N TRP A 89 2.71 2.20 -1.55
CA TRP A 89 2.45 2.84 -2.85
C TRP A 89 1.23 3.77 -2.86
N GLY A 90 1.04 4.48 -1.76
CA GLY A 90 -0.07 5.41 -1.63
C GLY A 90 -1.38 4.80 -1.14
N SER A 91 -1.50 3.49 -0.99
CA SER A 91 -2.67 2.81 -0.40
C SER A 91 -2.40 2.37 1.03
N LYS A 92 -3.40 2.49 1.88
CA LYS A 92 -3.34 2.01 3.25
C LYS A 92 -3.66 0.53 3.31
N ILE A 93 -2.66 -0.27 3.71
CA ILE A 93 -2.79 -1.71 3.93
C ILE A 93 -2.90 -1.96 5.44
N THR A 94 -3.76 -2.88 5.83
CA THR A 94 -4.00 -3.31 7.20
C THR A 94 -3.70 -4.79 7.37
N ALA A 95 -3.25 -5.19 8.56
CA ALA A 95 -2.89 -6.58 8.87
C ALA A 95 -4.07 -7.57 8.77
N ASP A 96 -5.30 -7.08 8.94
CA ASP A 96 -6.54 -7.86 8.80
C ASP A 96 -7.10 -7.90 7.37
N GLY A 97 -6.44 -7.20 6.42
CA GLY A 97 -6.90 -7.11 5.03
C GLY A 97 -8.19 -6.30 4.83
N ASP A 98 -8.66 -5.54 5.82
CA ASP A 98 -9.88 -4.73 5.71
C ASP A 98 -9.62 -3.41 4.98
N CYS A 99 -10.16 -3.28 3.78
CA CYS A 99 -10.05 -2.07 2.96
C CYS A 99 -10.92 -0.90 3.43
N SER A 100 -11.79 -1.06 4.43
CA SER A 100 -12.72 0.00 4.91
C SER A 100 -12.00 1.28 5.32
N HIS A 101 -10.81 1.16 5.90
CA HIS A 101 -9.98 2.30 6.31
C HIS A 101 -9.42 3.06 5.10
N GLU A 102 -8.97 2.34 4.07
CA GLU A 102 -8.49 2.96 2.84
C GLU A 102 -9.63 3.63 2.08
N ILE A 103 -10.77 2.97 1.93
CA ILE A 103 -11.97 3.54 1.28
C ILE A 103 -12.37 4.86 1.97
N LYS A 104 -12.47 4.89 3.31
CA LYS A 104 -12.75 6.11 4.07
C LYS A 104 -11.71 7.20 3.81
N ARG A 105 -10.43 6.84 3.79
CA ARG A 105 -9.32 7.77 3.53
C ARG A 105 -9.43 8.37 2.14
N ARG A 106 -9.70 7.57 1.11
CA ARG A 106 -9.85 8.02 -0.27
C ARG A 106 -11.05 8.94 -0.46
N LEU A 107 -12.19 8.61 0.13
CA LEU A 107 -13.36 9.48 0.13
C LEU A 107 -13.08 10.83 0.80
N LEU A 108 -12.33 10.85 1.91
CA LEU A 108 -11.90 12.10 2.56
C LEU A 108 -10.95 12.92 1.68
N LEU A 109 -10.01 12.28 0.99
CA LEU A 109 -9.12 12.95 0.05
C LEU A 109 -9.91 13.54 -1.13
N GLY A 110 -10.85 12.79 -1.69
CA GLY A 110 -11.74 13.28 -2.74
C GLY A 110 -12.54 14.51 -2.30
N ARG A 111 -13.09 14.49 -1.06
CA ARG A 111 -13.77 15.67 -0.49
C ARG A 111 -12.84 16.87 -0.34
N LYS A 112 -11.58 16.68 0.06
CA LYS A 112 -10.60 17.78 0.12
C LYS A 112 -10.35 18.39 -1.25
N VAL A 113 -10.21 17.55 -2.30
CA VAL A 113 -10.06 18.04 -3.68
C VAL A 113 -11.31 18.78 -4.11
N MET A 114 -12.51 18.25 -3.84
CA MET A 114 -13.78 18.96 -4.13
C MET A 114 -13.82 20.33 -3.45
N THR A 115 -13.45 20.41 -2.18
CA THR A 115 -13.41 21.69 -1.44
C THR A 115 -12.40 22.66 -2.04
N SER A 116 -11.25 22.20 -2.52
CA SER A 116 -10.27 23.08 -3.18
C SER A 116 -10.77 23.64 -4.52
N LEU A 117 -11.74 22.98 -5.15
CA LEU A 117 -12.38 23.41 -6.40
C LEU A 117 -13.69 24.20 -6.18
N ASP A 118 -14.05 24.50 -4.92
CA ASP A 118 -15.33 25.11 -4.56
C ASP A 118 -15.59 26.44 -5.29
N GLY A 119 -14.56 27.28 -5.46
CA GLY A 119 -14.65 28.51 -6.22
C GLY A 119 -15.06 28.29 -7.70
N ILE A 120 -14.55 27.22 -8.31
CA ILE A 120 -14.89 26.83 -9.67
C ILE A 120 -16.32 26.31 -9.74
N PHE A 121 -16.72 25.48 -8.78
CA PHE A 121 -18.08 24.90 -8.77
C PHE A 121 -19.16 25.93 -8.47
N LYS A 122 -18.87 26.98 -7.69
CA LYS A 122 -19.78 28.09 -7.41
C LYS A 122 -19.85 29.14 -8.53
N SER A 123 -18.84 29.19 -9.42
CA SER A 123 -18.85 30.15 -10.54
C SER A 123 -20.02 29.89 -11.48
N ARG A 124 -20.71 30.96 -11.87
CA ARG A 124 -21.79 30.93 -12.89
C ARG A 124 -21.27 30.95 -14.32
N ASP A 125 -20.02 31.38 -14.50
CA ASP A 125 -19.39 31.49 -15.82
C ASP A 125 -18.92 30.14 -16.35
N ILE A 126 -18.82 29.15 -15.48
CA ILE A 126 -18.37 27.80 -15.82
C ILE A 126 -19.59 26.90 -16.02
N THR A 127 -19.69 26.32 -17.21
CA THR A 127 -20.82 25.47 -17.58
C THR A 127 -20.80 24.13 -16.78
N LEU A 128 -22.00 23.56 -16.59
CA LEU A 128 -22.14 22.27 -15.90
C LEU A 128 -21.30 21.12 -16.54
N PRO A 129 -21.27 20.96 -17.88
CA PRO A 129 -20.42 19.96 -18.52
C PRO A 129 -18.93 20.12 -18.17
N THR A 130 -18.43 21.37 -18.09
CA THR A 130 -17.05 21.64 -17.70
C THR A 130 -16.80 21.26 -16.25
N LYS A 131 -17.73 21.55 -15.32
CA LYS A 131 -17.64 21.14 -13.91
C LYS A 131 -17.59 19.63 -13.77
N ILE A 132 -18.45 18.89 -14.47
CA ILE A 132 -18.45 17.42 -14.49
C ILE A 132 -17.12 16.88 -15.01
N ARG A 133 -16.58 17.48 -16.07
CA ARG A 133 -15.28 17.10 -16.63
C ARG A 133 -14.14 17.28 -15.63
N LEU A 134 -14.15 18.37 -14.85
CA LEU A 134 -13.19 18.61 -13.78
C LEU A 134 -13.30 17.57 -12.66
N VAL A 135 -14.51 17.24 -12.22
CA VAL A 135 -14.72 16.17 -11.24
C VAL A 135 -14.13 14.86 -11.73
N LYS A 136 -14.45 14.45 -12.96
CA LYS A 136 -13.94 13.22 -13.56
C LYS A 136 -12.42 13.21 -13.71
N ALA A 137 -11.80 14.34 -14.01
CA ALA A 137 -10.36 14.44 -14.24
C ALA A 137 -9.54 14.59 -12.96
N MET A 138 -10.08 15.23 -11.91
CA MET A 138 -9.31 15.61 -10.72
C MET A 138 -9.75 14.88 -9.46
N VAL A 139 -11.04 14.57 -9.32
CA VAL A 139 -11.56 13.96 -8.08
C VAL A 139 -11.62 12.46 -8.17
N PHE A 140 -12.18 11.91 -9.26
CA PHE A 140 -12.30 10.47 -9.45
C PHE A 140 -10.97 9.73 -9.38
N PRO A 141 -9.87 10.18 -10.01
CA PRO A 141 -8.58 9.47 -9.90
C PRO A 141 -8.03 9.40 -8.47
N VAL A 142 -8.38 10.38 -7.62
CA VAL A 142 -7.97 10.38 -6.21
C VAL A 142 -8.79 9.39 -5.39
N VAL A 143 -10.10 9.33 -5.63
CA VAL A 143 -11.02 8.43 -4.92
C VAL A 143 -10.81 6.99 -5.35
N MET A 144 -10.69 6.74 -6.66
CA MET A 144 -10.64 5.40 -7.26
C MET A 144 -9.22 4.84 -7.41
N TYR A 145 -8.23 5.48 -6.80
CA TYR A 145 -6.85 5.01 -6.87
C TYR A 145 -6.71 3.61 -6.25
N GLU A 146 -6.22 2.65 -7.03
CA GLU A 146 -6.10 1.23 -6.66
C GLU A 146 -7.41 0.55 -6.24
N PHE A 147 -8.55 1.05 -6.72
CA PHE A 147 -9.87 0.48 -6.45
C PHE A 147 -9.96 -1.02 -6.79
N GLU A 148 -9.25 -1.46 -7.82
CA GLU A 148 -9.16 -2.85 -8.26
C GLU A 148 -8.59 -3.79 -7.20
N SER A 149 -7.81 -3.27 -6.24
CA SER A 149 -7.24 -4.06 -5.15
C SER A 149 -8.17 -4.18 -3.93
N TRP A 150 -9.30 -3.45 -3.90
CA TRP A 150 -10.14 -3.40 -2.72
C TRP A 150 -11.13 -4.58 -2.65
N THR A 151 -11.19 -5.22 -1.49
CA THR A 151 -12.28 -6.14 -1.15
C THR A 151 -13.45 -5.31 -0.62
N VAL A 152 -14.34 -4.88 -1.51
CA VAL A 152 -15.44 -3.95 -1.18
C VAL A 152 -16.63 -4.69 -0.57
N LYS A 153 -17.02 -4.35 0.64
CA LYS A 153 -18.23 -4.87 1.31
C LYS A 153 -19.47 -4.11 0.82
N LYS A 154 -20.66 -4.73 0.84
CA LYS A 154 -21.94 -4.10 0.39
C LYS A 154 -22.20 -2.72 1.01
N ALA A 155 -21.83 -2.52 2.28
CA ALA A 155 -22.00 -1.24 2.96
C ALA A 155 -21.08 -0.14 2.42
N GLU A 156 -19.98 -0.50 1.80
CA GLU A 156 -18.99 0.41 1.24
C GLU A 156 -19.31 0.77 -0.20
N HIS A 157 -19.90 -0.14 -0.97
CA HIS A 157 -20.46 0.18 -2.28
C HIS A 157 -21.39 1.40 -2.19
N ARG A 158 -22.32 1.42 -1.23
CA ARG A 158 -23.23 2.55 -1.02
C ARG A 158 -22.53 3.88 -0.74
N LYS A 159 -21.35 3.84 -0.08
CA LYS A 159 -20.57 5.07 0.21
C LYS A 159 -19.85 5.56 -1.03
N ILE A 160 -19.38 4.64 -1.88
CA ILE A 160 -18.74 4.94 -3.14
C ILE A 160 -19.79 5.47 -4.13
N ASP A 161 -20.89 4.76 -4.27
CA ASP A 161 -22.03 5.18 -5.12
C ASP A 161 -22.58 6.56 -4.71
N GLY A 162 -22.68 6.82 -3.39
CA GLY A 162 -23.09 8.13 -2.88
C GLY A 162 -22.06 9.25 -3.11
N PHE A 163 -20.86 8.93 -3.57
CA PHE A 163 -19.88 9.92 -4.00
C PHE A 163 -19.99 10.23 -5.50
N GLU A 164 -20.56 9.31 -6.28
CA GLU A 164 -20.78 9.47 -7.72
C GLU A 164 -22.05 10.30 -8.07
N LEU A 165 -22.98 10.42 -7.11
CA LEU A 165 -24.22 11.19 -7.24
C LEU A 165 -24.02 12.66 -6.85
#